data_83df714164a1b353e9ef1afd9dd127c7
#
_entry.id   83df714164a1b353e9ef1afd9dd127c7
#
_cell.length_a   1.000
_cell.length_b   1.000
_cell.length_c   1.000
_cell.angle_alpha   90.00
_cell.angle_beta   90.00
_cell.angle_gamma   90.00
#
_symmetry.space_group_name_H-M   'P 1'
#
loop_
_entity.id
_entity.type
_entity.pdbx_description
1 polymer ?
#
loop_
_entity_poly.entity_id
_entity_poly.type
_entity_poly.pdbx_seq_one_letter_code
_entity_poly.pdbx_strand_id
1 'polypeptide(L)'
;MHIARDLMTENPVAVFATSTVSEAVQIFQALDIRHLPVVNEQRELVGMLSDRDLRGLALPHLIDSEWIGTIQTALDARVSSVMSGGALCVDKEADVTEIVDLIVDQKIGAVPVVDADNRLVGIVSYVDLLKRLSLAEPNA
;
A
#
# COMPACT_ATOMS: atom_id res chain seq x y z
N MET A 1 -5.66 6.26 -24.26
CA MET A 1 -4.76 6.78 -23.23
C MET A 1 -5.45 6.74 -21.88
N HIS A 2 -4.76 6.25 -20.87
CA HIS A 2 -5.34 6.06 -19.55
C HIS A 2 -4.68 6.95 -18.51
N ILE A 3 -5.49 7.46 -17.60
CA ILE A 3 -4.98 8.21 -16.44
C ILE A 3 -5.27 7.41 -15.18
N ALA A 4 -4.65 7.80 -14.08
CA ALA A 4 -4.77 7.08 -12.80
C ALA A 4 -6.22 6.84 -12.40
N ARG A 5 -7.07 7.84 -12.53
CA ARG A 5 -8.49 7.74 -12.18
C ARG A 5 -9.21 6.59 -12.89
N ASP A 6 -8.81 6.31 -14.15
CA ASP A 6 -9.44 5.26 -14.94
C ASP A 6 -9.00 3.85 -14.55
N LEU A 7 -7.83 3.74 -13.89
CA LEU A 7 -7.20 2.46 -13.59
C LEU A 7 -7.32 2.07 -12.12
N MET A 8 -7.52 3.03 -11.25
CA MET A 8 -7.45 2.82 -9.81
C MET A 8 -8.66 2.07 -9.26
N THR A 9 -8.45 1.40 -8.14
CA THR A 9 -9.51 0.99 -7.26
C THR A 9 -9.88 2.21 -6.42
N GLU A 10 -11.13 2.63 -6.49
CA GLU A 10 -11.61 3.81 -5.77
C GLU A 10 -11.81 3.51 -4.29
N ASN A 11 -11.65 4.53 -3.45
CA ASN A 11 -11.83 4.43 -2.01
C ASN A 11 -11.16 3.19 -1.42
N PRO A 12 -9.84 3.06 -1.61
CA PRO A 12 -9.16 1.87 -1.10
C PRO A 12 -9.22 1.82 0.42
N VAL A 13 -9.20 0.62 0.95
CA VAL A 13 -9.08 0.45 2.39
C VAL A 13 -7.74 1.04 2.81
N ALA A 14 -7.73 1.76 3.91
CA ALA A 14 -6.55 2.41 4.45
C ALA A 14 -6.52 2.21 5.96
N VAL A 15 -5.36 2.45 6.54
CA VAL A 15 -5.17 2.38 7.99
C VAL A 15 -4.63 3.72 8.46
N PHE A 16 -4.91 4.07 9.72
CA PHE A 16 -4.37 5.30 10.29
C PHE A 16 -2.94 5.09 10.76
N ALA A 17 -2.13 6.12 10.64
CA ALA A 17 -0.75 6.09 11.16
C ALA A 17 -0.73 5.77 12.65
N THR A 18 -1.78 6.14 13.37
CA THR A 18 -1.92 5.89 14.81
C THR A 18 -2.48 4.52 15.14
N SER A 19 -2.95 3.77 14.15
CA SER A 19 -3.46 2.41 14.36
C SER A 19 -2.30 1.48 14.73
N THR A 20 -2.64 0.34 15.33
CA THR A 20 -1.63 -0.66 15.69
C THR A 20 -1.33 -1.57 14.52
N VAL A 21 -0.16 -2.18 14.54
CA VAL A 21 0.23 -3.20 13.57
C VAL A 21 -0.79 -4.35 13.60
N SER A 22 -1.30 -4.71 14.78
CA SER A 22 -2.31 -5.76 14.93
C SER A 22 -3.56 -5.46 14.10
N GLU A 23 -4.03 -4.21 14.12
CA GLU A 23 -5.17 -3.82 13.30
C GLU A 23 -4.89 -3.95 11.80
N ALA A 24 -3.68 -3.57 11.38
CA ALA A 24 -3.28 -3.72 9.99
C ALA A 24 -3.21 -5.18 9.57
N VAL A 25 -2.68 -6.05 10.43
CA VAL A 25 -2.63 -7.50 10.17
C VAL A 25 -4.02 -8.06 9.93
N GLN A 26 -4.98 -7.66 10.77
CA GLN A 26 -6.36 -8.10 10.61
C GLN A 26 -6.95 -7.68 9.26
N ILE A 27 -6.64 -6.47 8.81
CA ILE A 27 -7.11 -5.99 7.52
C ILE A 27 -6.49 -6.81 6.37
N PHE A 28 -5.18 -7.06 6.42
CA PHE A 28 -4.51 -7.88 5.41
C PHE A 28 -5.12 -9.28 5.33
N GLN A 29 -5.41 -9.88 6.48
CA GLN A 29 -5.99 -11.23 6.51
C GLN A 29 -7.42 -11.25 6.00
N ALA A 30 -8.21 -10.24 6.34
CA ALA A 30 -9.62 -10.19 5.98
C ALA A 30 -9.84 -9.93 4.49
N LEU A 31 -8.98 -9.13 3.87
CA LEU A 31 -9.22 -8.61 2.52
C LEU A 31 -8.28 -9.19 1.45
N ASP A 32 -7.35 -10.04 1.83
CA ASP A 32 -6.38 -10.65 0.91
C ASP A 32 -5.68 -9.61 0.03
N ILE A 33 -5.28 -8.51 0.64
CA ILE A 33 -4.53 -7.44 -0.01
C ILE A 33 -3.08 -7.48 0.46
N ARG A 34 -2.18 -6.86 -0.31
CA ARG A 34 -0.75 -6.86 0.00
C ARG A 34 -0.19 -5.49 0.29
N HIS A 35 -0.97 -4.44 0.04
CA HIS A 35 -0.56 -3.06 0.22
C HIS A 35 -1.68 -2.30 0.89
N LEU A 36 -1.34 -1.51 1.89
CA LEU A 36 -2.31 -0.78 2.68
C LEU A 36 -1.83 0.66 2.81
N PRO A 37 -2.52 1.60 2.15
CA PRO A 37 -2.17 3.02 2.32
C PRO A 37 -2.38 3.45 3.77
N VAL A 38 -1.51 4.33 4.25
CA VAL A 38 -1.57 4.87 5.59
C VAL A 38 -1.95 6.34 5.51
N VAL A 39 -2.97 6.73 6.24
CA VAL A 39 -3.53 8.09 6.20
C VAL A 39 -3.60 8.69 7.59
N ASN A 40 -3.74 10.01 7.64
CA ASN A 40 -4.05 10.72 8.88
C ASN A 40 -5.58 10.91 9.01
N GLU A 41 -6.01 11.65 10.02
CA GLU A 41 -7.44 11.85 10.30
C GLU A 41 -8.18 12.59 9.18
N GLN A 42 -7.47 13.39 8.39
CA GLN A 42 -8.04 14.09 7.25
C GLN A 42 -7.99 13.27 5.97
N ARG A 43 -7.60 12.00 6.05
CA ARG A 43 -7.42 11.07 4.94
C ARG A 43 -6.29 11.49 3.99
N GLU A 44 -5.38 12.30 4.47
CA GLU A 44 -4.17 12.62 3.71
C GLU A 44 -3.20 11.45 3.76
N LEU A 45 -2.58 11.15 2.64
CA LEU A 45 -1.64 10.05 2.54
C LEU A 45 -0.35 10.39 3.28
N VAL A 46 0.06 9.54 4.22
CA VAL A 46 1.28 9.74 5.01
C VAL A 46 2.27 8.59 4.87
N GLY A 47 1.86 7.47 4.31
CA GLY A 47 2.76 6.33 4.14
C GLY A 47 2.10 5.17 3.44
N MET A 48 2.86 4.08 3.32
CA MET A 48 2.39 2.83 2.74
C MET A 48 2.90 1.68 3.60
N LEU A 49 2.06 0.70 3.81
CA LEU A 49 2.40 -0.51 4.54
C LEU A 49 2.18 -1.70 3.63
N SER A 50 3.19 -2.56 3.49
CA SER A 50 3.06 -3.79 2.71
C SER A 50 3.11 -5.01 3.63
N ASP A 51 2.64 -6.15 3.13
CA ASP A 51 2.75 -7.39 3.89
C ASP A 51 4.22 -7.77 4.10
N ARG A 52 5.11 -7.35 3.19
CA ARG A 52 6.55 -7.55 3.35
C ARG A 52 7.08 -6.80 4.56
N ASP A 53 6.62 -5.57 4.78
CA ASP A 53 7.02 -4.78 5.95
C ASP A 53 6.68 -5.51 7.25
N LEU A 54 5.51 -6.14 7.29
CA LEU A 54 5.07 -6.87 8.47
C LEU A 54 5.85 -8.16 8.67
N ARG A 55 6.15 -8.89 7.59
CA ARG A 55 6.94 -10.11 7.69
C ARG A 55 8.35 -9.83 8.19
N GLY A 56 8.90 -8.70 7.79
CA GLY A 56 10.22 -8.27 8.24
C GLY A 56 10.32 -8.06 9.75
N LEU A 57 9.21 -7.77 10.42
CA LEU A 57 9.20 -7.58 11.87
C LEU A 57 9.39 -8.88 12.63
N ALA A 58 8.92 -9.99 12.10
CA ALA A 58 8.92 -11.28 12.80
C ALA A 58 10.10 -12.17 12.44
N LEU A 59 10.54 -12.16 11.17
CA LEU A 59 11.54 -13.11 10.67
C LEU A 59 12.85 -13.14 11.47
N PRO A 60 13.43 -12.00 11.89
CA PRO A 60 14.70 -12.05 12.63
C PRO A 60 14.61 -12.74 13.98
N HIS A 61 13.40 -12.95 14.50
CA HIS A 61 13.18 -13.45 15.85
C HIS A 61 12.58 -14.86 15.88
N LEU A 62 12.43 -15.51 14.73
CA LEU A 62 11.77 -16.82 14.66
C LEU A 62 12.51 -17.94 15.41
N ILE A 63 13.80 -17.79 15.60
CA ILE A 63 14.62 -18.80 16.31
C ILE A 63 14.96 -18.39 17.75
N ASP A 64 14.45 -17.25 18.19
CA ASP A 64 14.69 -16.73 19.53
C ASP A 64 13.65 -17.29 20.50
N SER A 65 14.07 -17.70 21.68
CA SER A 65 13.15 -18.22 22.70
C SER A 65 12.17 -17.15 23.21
N GLU A 66 12.49 -15.88 22.99
CA GLU A 66 11.66 -14.75 23.40
C GLU A 66 10.82 -14.19 22.24
N TRP A 67 10.76 -14.91 21.12
CA TRP A 67 10.12 -14.40 19.92
C TRP A 67 8.62 -14.06 20.11
N ILE A 68 7.94 -14.77 21.00
CA ILE A 68 6.51 -14.51 21.28
C ILE A 68 6.35 -13.11 21.86
N GLY A 69 7.18 -12.75 22.84
CA GLY A 69 7.13 -11.42 23.42
C GLY A 69 7.51 -10.34 22.42
N THR A 70 8.48 -10.61 21.58
CA THR A 70 8.90 -9.70 20.52
C THR A 70 7.79 -9.47 19.50
N ILE A 71 7.09 -10.53 19.11
CA ILE A 71 5.95 -10.42 18.18
C ILE A 71 4.83 -9.61 18.82
N GLN A 72 4.54 -9.85 20.11
CA GLN A 72 3.50 -9.09 20.80
C GLN A 72 3.83 -7.61 20.83
N THR A 73 5.08 -7.26 21.11
CA THR A 73 5.54 -5.87 21.09
C THR A 73 5.37 -5.27 19.69
N ALA A 74 5.74 -6.02 18.66
CA ALA A 74 5.60 -5.56 17.29
C ALA A 74 4.12 -5.33 16.91
N LEU A 75 3.23 -6.22 17.35
CA LEU A 75 1.79 -6.09 17.09
C LEU A 75 1.18 -4.87 17.78
N ASP A 76 1.71 -4.49 18.92
CA ASP A 76 1.25 -3.34 19.69
C ASP A 76 1.84 -2.02 19.19
N ALA A 77 2.86 -2.08 18.34
CA ALA A 77 3.48 -0.88 17.77
C ALA A 77 2.50 -0.13 16.87
N ARG A 78 2.75 1.15 16.70
CA ARG A 78 1.96 1.98 15.79
C ARG A 78 2.38 1.71 14.34
N VAL A 79 1.43 1.77 13.44
CA VAL A 79 1.68 1.62 12.00
C VAL A 79 2.75 2.62 11.54
N SER A 80 2.73 3.85 12.10
CA SER A 80 3.70 4.89 11.73
C SER A 80 5.15 4.48 11.98
N SER A 81 5.40 3.55 12.90
CA SER A 81 6.78 3.12 13.21
C SER A 81 7.31 2.08 12.24
N VAL A 82 6.44 1.45 11.44
CA VAL A 82 6.85 0.37 10.52
C VAL A 82 6.56 0.67 9.06
N MET A 83 5.74 1.66 8.77
CA MET A 83 5.40 2.03 7.39
C MET A 83 6.57 2.65 6.66
N SER A 84 6.50 2.65 5.32
CA SER A 84 7.38 3.47 4.50
C SER A 84 6.78 4.87 4.48
N GLY A 85 7.49 5.84 5.03
CA GLY A 85 7.05 7.23 5.03
C GLY A 85 7.32 7.89 3.69
N GLY A 86 6.69 9.04 3.44
CA GLY A 86 6.86 9.76 2.19
C GLY A 86 6.43 8.91 1.01
N ALA A 87 5.29 8.25 1.11
CA ALA A 87 4.81 7.33 0.10
C ALA A 87 4.82 7.97 -1.29
N LEU A 88 5.38 7.24 -2.26
CA LEU A 88 5.33 7.64 -3.66
C LEU A 88 3.89 7.52 -4.13
N CYS A 89 3.35 8.59 -4.70
CA CYS A 89 1.97 8.64 -5.13
C CYS A 89 1.87 9.42 -6.43
N VAL A 90 0.70 9.33 -7.05
CA VAL A 90 0.40 10.11 -8.26
C VAL A 90 -0.92 10.84 -8.07
N ASP A 91 -1.08 11.92 -8.83
CA ASP A 91 -2.37 12.62 -8.90
C ASP A 91 -3.36 11.78 -9.70
N LYS A 92 -4.65 11.94 -9.41
CA LYS A 92 -5.70 11.19 -10.12
C LYS A 92 -5.72 11.46 -11.64
N GLU A 93 -5.16 12.58 -12.07
CA GLU A 93 -5.08 12.93 -13.50
C GLU A 93 -3.75 12.47 -14.13
N ALA A 94 -2.87 11.82 -13.37
CA ALA A 94 -1.58 11.39 -13.88
C ALA A 94 -1.73 10.35 -14.98
N ASP A 95 -0.83 10.41 -15.97
CA ASP A 95 -0.81 9.44 -17.06
C ASP A 95 -0.34 8.08 -16.57
N VAL A 96 -0.82 7.02 -17.20
CA VAL A 96 -0.45 5.66 -16.85
C VAL A 96 1.06 5.43 -16.89
N THR A 97 1.78 6.12 -17.78
CA THR A 97 3.23 5.99 -17.88
C THR A 97 3.93 6.39 -16.58
N GLU A 98 3.42 7.41 -15.90
CA GLU A 98 3.97 7.85 -14.63
C GLU A 98 3.84 6.75 -13.56
N ILE A 99 2.70 6.06 -13.55
CA ILE A 99 2.47 4.94 -12.63
C ILE A 99 3.41 3.79 -12.94
N VAL A 100 3.53 3.43 -14.23
CA VAL A 100 4.40 2.34 -14.66
C VAL A 100 5.86 2.65 -14.28
N ASP A 101 6.30 3.87 -14.50
CA ASP A 101 7.67 4.28 -14.16
C ASP A 101 7.95 4.13 -12.67
N LEU A 102 7.00 4.51 -11.82
CA LEU A 102 7.16 4.35 -10.38
C LEU A 102 7.27 2.88 -9.99
N ILE A 103 6.42 2.03 -10.55
CA ILE A 103 6.44 0.60 -10.24
C ILE A 103 7.76 -0.03 -10.67
N VAL A 104 8.21 0.27 -11.88
CA VAL A 104 9.43 -0.31 -12.45
C VAL A 104 10.68 0.26 -11.78
N ASP A 105 10.79 1.58 -11.70
CA ASP A 105 12.00 2.24 -11.22
C ASP A 105 12.17 2.14 -9.71
N GLN A 106 11.09 2.23 -8.97
CA GLN A 106 11.13 2.18 -7.51
C GLN A 106 10.86 0.78 -6.96
N LYS A 107 10.53 -0.19 -7.82
CA LYS A 107 10.28 -1.59 -7.46
C LYS A 107 9.18 -1.72 -6.40
N ILE A 108 8.12 -0.94 -6.55
CA ILE A 108 6.96 -0.99 -5.66
C ILE A 108 5.82 -1.74 -6.35
N GLY A 109 4.96 -2.37 -5.57
CA GLY A 109 3.89 -3.20 -6.09
C GLY A 109 2.57 -2.47 -6.30
N ALA A 110 2.43 -1.28 -5.74
CA ALA A 110 1.21 -0.50 -5.84
C ALA A 110 1.52 0.98 -5.65
N VAL A 111 0.72 1.83 -6.28
CA VAL A 111 0.90 3.28 -6.23
C VAL A 111 -0.41 3.89 -5.73
N PRO A 112 -0.38 4.61 -4.60
CA PRO A 112 -1.56 5.34 -4.16
C PRO A 112 -1.84 6.53 -5.07
N VAL A 113 -3.12 6.85 -5.19
CA VAL A 113 -3.59 7.96 -6.01
C VAL A 113 -4.24 8.99 -5.08
N VAL A 114 -3.84 10.25 -5.23
CA VAL A 114 -4.32 11.33 -4.37
C VAL A 114 -4.96 12.44 -5.20
N ASP A 115 -5.74 13.29 -4.52
CA ASP A 115 -6.30 14.48 -5.12
C ASP A 115 -5.39 15.69 -4.83
N ALA A 116 -5.85 16.89 -5.21
CA ALA A 116 -5.07 18.12 -5.06
C ALA A 116 -4.75 18.44 -3.59
N ASP A 117 -5.53 17.93 -2.66
CA ASP A 117 -5.34 18.15 -1.23
C ASP A 117 -4.54 17.02 -0.56
N ASN A 118 -3.90 16.17 -1.35
CA ASN A 118 -3.13 15.00 -0.90
C ASN A 118 -4.00 13.96 -0.20
N ARG A 119 -5.30 13.97 -0.45
CA ARG A 119 -6.20 12.96 0.11
C ARG A 119 -6.21 11.72 -0.75
N LEU A 120 -6.20 10.58 -0.09
CA LEU A 120 -6.21 9.29 -0.78
C LEU A 120 -7.56 9.08 -1.46
N VAL A 121 -7.54 8.87 -2.78
CA VAL A 121 -8.75 8.62 -3.57
C VAL A 121 -8.72 7.26 -4.27
N GLY A 122 -7.56 6.65 -4.42
CA GLY A 122 -7.46 5.37 -5.10
C GLY A 122 -6.12 4.69 -4.89
N ILE A 123 -6.00 3.50 -5.47
CA ILE A 123 -4.74 2.76 -5.51
C ILE A 123 -4.68 1.97 -6.82
N VAL A 124 -3.50 1.91 -7.41
CA VAL A 124 -3.25 1.11 -8.62
C VAL A 124 -2.15 0.13 -8.33
N SER A 125 -2.42 -1.16 -8.43
CA SER A 125 -1.42 -2.21 -8.28
C SER A 125 -0.88 -2.62 -9.64
N TYR A 126 0.31 -3.26 -9.64
CA TYR A 126 0.85 -3.80 -10.90
C TYR A 126 -0.08 -4.86 -11.50
N VAL A 127 -0.81 -5.58 -10.66
CA VAL A 127 -1.78 -6.58 -11.13
C VAL A 127 -2.93 -5.91 -11.88
N ASP A 128 -3.39 -4.76 -11.37
CA ASP A 128 -4.42 -3.97 -12.06
C ASP A 128 -3.96 -3.56 -13.46
N LEU A 129 -2.70 -3.13 -13.56
CA LEU A 129 -2.13 -2.74 -14.86
C LEU A 129 -2.05 -3.92 -15.81
N LEU A 130 -1.58 -5.06 -15.32
CA LEU A 130 -1.47 -6.27 -16.14
C LEU A 130 -2.83 -6.72 -16.65
N LYS A 131 -3.83 -6.70 -15.80
CA LYS A 131 -5.19 -7.07 -16.19
C LYS A 131 -5.74 -6.13 -17.26
N ARG A 132 -5.51 -4.84 -17.08
CA ARG A 132 -5.99 -3.83 -18.01
C ARG A 132 -5.32 -3.95 -19.36
N LEU A 133 -4.01 -4.15 -19.38
CA LEU A 133 -3.25 -4.35 -20.61
C LEU A 133 -3.70 -5.60 -21.35
N SER A 134 -3.93 -6.67 -20.62
CA SER A 134 -4.40 -7.94 -21.18
C SER A 134 -5.77 -7.77 -21.87
N LEU A 135 -6.65 -7.00 -21.25
CA LEU A 135 -8.00 -6.75 -21.80
C LEU A 135 -7.96 -5.75 -22.95
N ALA A 136 -6.97 -4.87 -22.98
CA ALA A 136 -6.87 -3.83 -24.01
C ALA A 136 -6.24 -4.31 -25.30
N GLU A 137 -5.74 -5.54 -25.35
CA GLU A 137 -5.06 -6.08 -26.54
C GLU A 137 -5.79 -7.32 -27.08
N PRO A 138 -6.99 -7.15 -27.59
CA PRO A 138 -7.81 -8.28 -28.02
C PRO A 138 -7.22 -9.09 -29.17
N ASN A 139 -6.32 -8.49 -29.95
CA ASN A 139 -5.73 -9.13 -31.12
C ASN A 139 -4.23 -9.33 -31.00
N ALA A 140 -3.75 -9.31 -29.81
CA ALA A 140 -2.33 -9.49 -29.59
C ALA A 140 -1.89 -10.91 -29.96
#